data_543846efa3af7038023f0404bf182ccf
#
_entry.id   543846efa3af7038023f0404bf182ccf
#
_cell.length_a   1.000
_cell.length_b   1.000
_cell.length_c   1.000
_cell.angle_alpha   90.00
_cell.angle_beta   90.00
_cell.angle_gamma   90.00
#
_symmetry.space_group_name_H-M   'P 1'
#
loop_
_entity.id
_entity.type
_entity.pdbx_description
1 polymer ?
#
loop_
_entity_poly.entity_id
_entity_poly.type
_entity_poly.pdbx_seq_one_letter_code
_entity_poly.pdbx_strand_id
1 'polypeptide(L)'
;MLEKENLNYVEKKIEEYGMLNYHVLEGMADWVRVVDGDGTIIYANRTMKESLGKDVVGMKCYKSHGKKKPCSFCITERSISTGEIVQKEEKINGRYFSVKSSPVTNSEGKVFAAVEVFRDVTRERKLELELIEKNKKMSKDLGFAKRIQEKILPNKEKLDNIAIDYIYRPSEMLSGDMFDVFYIDDENIGIYISDVSGHGVAAAMMTMFIRQTMRSIKDDIVSPSATLSELYRRFSTLNLDVDKYFTIFYGVFNKKTYEFKYSNAGHNCIPIMYNKNKMTTLEIKGYPMTLLFDEILYEEKNIKLSKGDKILFYTDGITEAKDKSGKEFGIESVMKIIESHKENILNEINNNIVIHSWGEQQDDFALVLMEVIK
;
A
#
# COMPACT_ATOMS: atom_id res chain seq x y z
N MET A 1 20.10 -67.63 -35.27
CA MET A 1 19.80 -67.76 -33.84
C MET A 1 19.86 -66.42 -33.14
N LEU A 2 20.91 -65.67 -33.32
CA LEU A 2 21.11 -64.30 -32.70
C LEU A 2 20.03 -63.24 -33.07
N GLU A 3 19.50 -63.27 -34.27
CA GLU A 3 18.44 -62.31 -34.71
C GLU A 3 17.08 -62.60 -34.01
N LYS A 4 16.74 -63.85 -33.77
CA LYS A 4 15.51 -64.23 -33.05
C LYS A 4 15.59 -63.91 -31.56
N GLU A 5 16.78 -64.04 -30.94
CA GLU A 5 16.99 -63.67 -29.52
C GLU A 5 16.94 -62.17 -29.33
N ASN A 6 17.48 -61.36 -30.25
CA ASN A 6 17.37 -59.92 -30.22
C ASN A 6 15.92 -59.43 -30.46
N LEU A 7 15.17 -60.07 -31.34
CA LEU A 7 13.75 -59.69 -31.56
C LEU A 7 12.91 -59.98 -30.33
N ASN A 8 13.06 -61.15 -29.70
CA ASN A 8 12.37 -61.47 -28.45
C ASN A 8 12.75 -60.54 -27.30
N TYR A 9 14.01 -60.09 -27.23
CA TYR A 9 14.45 -59.14 -26.20
C TYR A 9 13.81 -57.74 -26.43
N VAL A 10 13.74 -57.29 -27.66
CA VAL A 10 13.12 -55.98 -28.02
C VAL A 10 11.61 -56.01 -27.77
N GLU A 11 10.92 -57.08 -28.19
CA GLU A 11 9.47 -57.24 -27.92
C GLU A 11 9.16 -57.31 -26.40
N LYS A 12 9.95 -58.03 -25.65
CA LYS A 12 9.80 -58.08 -24.17
C LYS A 12 10.05 -56.71 -23.52
N LYS A 13 11.03 -55.95 -24.02
CA LYS A 13 11.27 -54.57 -23.55
C LYS A 13 10.14 -53.64 -23.90
N ILE A 14 9.55 -53.72 -25.08
CA ILE A 14 8.41 -52.92 -25.51
C ILE A 14 7.18 -53.20 -24.61
N GLU A 15 6.91 -54.47 -24.29
CA GLU A 15 5.85 -54.84 -23.34
C GLU A 15 6.14 -54.32 -21.92
N GLU A 16 7.37 -54.45 -21.41
CA GLU A 16 7.78 -53.94 -20.12
C GLU A 16 7.62 -52.42 -20.03
N TYR A 17 8.02 -51.65 -21.07
CA TYR A 17 7.83 -50.20 -21.11
C TYR A 17 6.36 -49.78 -21.29
N GLY A 18 5.59 -50.53 -22.04
CA GLY A 18 4.14 -50.32 -22.17
C GLY A 18 3.43 -50.48 -20.83
N MET A 19 3.75 -51.56 -20.07
CA MET A 19 3.24 -51.76 -18.72
C MET A 19 3.72 -50.71 -17.73
N LEU A 20 4.98 -50.28 -17.83
CA LEU A 20 5.49 -49.19 -16.98
C LEU A 20 4.73 -47.89 -17.19
N ASN A 21 4.48 -47.48 -18.42
CA ASN A 21 3.70 -46.25 -18.74
C ASN A 21 2.29 -46.33 -18.18
N TYR A 22 1.64 -47.49 -18.27
CA TYR A 22 0.32 -47.70 -17.67
C TYR A 22 0.37 -47.56 -16.14
N HIS A 23 1.32 -48.20 -15.46
CA HIS A 23 1.47 -48.10 -14.01
C HIS A 23 1.80 -46.73 -13.53
N VAL A 24 2.57 -45.92 -14.28
CA VAL A 24 2.84 -44.52 -13.97
C VAL A 24 1.54 -43.71 -13.97
N LEU A 25 0.71 -43.82 -14.98
CA LEU A 25 -0.57 -43.12 -15.07
C LEU A 25 -1.54 -43.57 -13.96
N GLU A 26 -1.60 -44.89 -13.65
CA GLU A 26 -2.43 -45.41 -12.56
C GLU A 26 -1.97 -44.99 -11.18
N GLY A 27 -0.66 -44.72 -11.00
CA GLY A 27 -0.07 -44.26 -9.74
C GLY A 27 -0.17 -42.75 -9.51
N MET A 28 -0.63 -41.98 -10.50
CA MET A 28 -0.78 -40.54 -10.34
C MET A 28 -1.91 -40.18 -9.38
N ALA A 29 -1.63 -39.26 -8.45
CA ALA A 29 -2.63 -38.72 -7.52
C ALA A 29 -3.62 -37.76 -8.22
N ASP A 30 -3.19 -37.13 -9.31
CA ASP A 30 -4.06 -36.32 -10.15
C ASP A 30 -4.99 -37.20 -10.98
N TRP A 31 -6.18 -36.68 -11.33
CA TRP A 31 -7.02 -37.39 -12.28
C TRP A 31 -6.41 -37.29 -13.68
N VAL A 32 -6.32 -38.39 -14.34
CA VAL A 32 -5.82 -38.48 -15.72
C VAL A 32 -6.85 -39.18 -16.58
N ARG A 33 -7.15 -38.61 -17.74
CA ARG A 33 -7.91 -39.23 -18.80
C ARG A 33 -7.33 -38.94 -20.16
N VAL A 34 -7.59 -39.84 -21.10
CA VAL A 34 -7.30 -39.63 -22.52
C VAL A 34 -8.63 -39.58 -23.26
N VAL A 35 -8.78 -38.58 -24.13
CA VAL A 35 -10.01 -38.32 -24.90
C VAL A 35 -9.64 -38.31 -26.38
N ASP A 36 -10.39 -39.04 -27.19
CA ASP A 36 -10.21 -39.08 -28.65
C ASP A 36 -10.78 -37.86 -29.37
N GLY A 37 -10.62 -37.81 -30.69
CA GLY A 37 -11.09 -36.70 -31.54
C GLY A 37 -12.60 -36.50 -31.54
N ASP A 38 -13.38 -37.54 -31.17
CA ASP A 38 -14.84 -37.46 -31.06
C ASP A 38 -15.32 -37.06 -29.64
N GLY A 39 -14.38 -36.80 -28.74
CA GLY A 39 -14.64 -36.41 -27.35
C GLY A 39 -15.06 -37.60 -26.48
N THR A 40 -14.70 -38.84 -26.84
CA THR A 40 -14.94 -40.05 -26.05
C THR A 40 -13.72 -40.34 -25.18
N ILE A 41 -13.94 -40.68 -23.93
CA ILE A 41 -12.88 -41.06 -23.00
C ILE A 41 -12.42 -42.46 -23.33
N ILE A 42 -11.16 -42.61 -23.78
CA ILE A 42 -10.56 -43.93 -24.12
C ILE A 42 -9.72 -44.50 -22.99
N TYR A 43 -9.32 -43.67 -22.01
CA TYR A 43 -8.62 -44.07 -20.81
C TYR A 43 -8.99 -43.12 -19.64
N ALA A 44 -9.04 -43.67 -18.44
CA ALA A 44 -9.09 -42.89 -17.20
C ALA A 44 -8.37 -43.68 -16.11
N ASN A 45 -7.52 -42.98 -15.33
CA ASN A 45 -6.78 -43.64 -14.25
C ASN A 45 -7.67 -43.99 -13.03
N ARG A 46 -7.16 -44.85 -12.17
CA ARG A 46 -7.87 -45.33 -10.97
C ARG A 46 -8.36 -44.20 -10.09
N THR A 47 -7.50 -43.20 -9.83
CA THR A 47 -7.82 -42.05 -8.99
C THR A 47 -9.06 -41.29 -9.51
N MET A 48 -9.19 -41.12 -10.80
CA MET A 48 -10.36 -40.46 -11.41
C MET A 48 -11.62 -41.30 -11.26
N LYS A 49 -11.55 -42.62 -11.56
CA LYS A 49 -12.69 -43.56 -11.46
C LYS A 49 -13.21 -43.66 -10.03
N GLU A 50 -12.32 -43.86 -9.07
CA GLU A 50 -12.65 -43.94 -7.65
C GLU A 50 -13.29 -42.64 -7.14
N SER A 51 -12.73 -41.47 -7.50
CA SER A 51 -13.24 -40.18 -7.07
C SER A 51 -14.60 -39.81 -7.69
N LEU A 52 -14.88 -40.24 -8.90
CA LEU A 52 -16.20 -40.09 -9.56
C LEU A 52 -17.21 -41.20 -9.18
N GLY A 53 -16.77 -42.26 -8.52
CA GLY A 53 -17.60 -43.41 -8.12
C GLY A 53 -18.15 -44.21 -9.29
N LYS A 54 -17.53 -44.17 -10.46
CA LYS A 54 -17.94 -44.85 -11.69
C LYS A 54 -16.82 -45.00 -12.69
N ASP A 55 -16.88 -46.02 -13.56
CA ASP A 55 -16.06 -46.03 -14.74
C ASP A 55 -16.59 -45.07 -15.79
N VAL A 56 -15.71 -44.24 -16.31
CA VAL A 56 -16.03 -43.19 -17.28
C VAL A 56 -15.49 -43.50 -18.70
N VAL A 57 -14.78 -44.59 -18.86
CA VAL A 57 -14.28 -45.04 -20.18
C VAL A 57 -15.47 -45.32 -21.11
N GLY A 58 -15.35 -44.91 -22.37
CA GLY A 58 -16.44 -45.01 -23.36
C GLY A 58 -17.50 -43.89 -23.27
N MET A 59 -17.47 -43.08 -22.25
CA MET A 59 -18.38 -41.92 -22.11
C MET A 59 -17.86 -40.69 -22.86
N LYS A 60 -18.77 -39.82 -23.30
CA LYS A 60 -18.40 -38.46 -23.76
C LYS A 60 -17.84 -37.65 -22.59
N CYS A 61 -16.70 -36.97 -22.79
CA CYS A 61 -15.90 -36.32 -21.75
C CYS A 61 -16.73 -35.34 -20.87
N TYR A 62 -17.64 -34.57 -21.44
CA TYR A 62 -18.51 -33.65 -20.69
C TYR A 62 -19.53 -34.38 -19.79
N LYS A 63 -19.98 -35.58 -20.17
CA LYS A 63 -20.91 -36.37 -19.35
C LYS A 63 -20.28 -36.94 -18.11
N SER A 64 -18.96 -37.19 -18.11
CA SER A 64 -18.24 -37.69 -16.93
C SER A 64 -18.35 -36.75 -15.74
N HIS A 65 -18.49 -35.45 -15.99
CA HIS A 65 -18.65 -34.38 -14.99
C HIS A 65 -20.12 -33.95 -14.80
N GLY A 66 -21.08 -34.74 -15.27
CA GLY A 66 -22.51 -34.44 -15.09
C GLY A 66 -23.07 -33.37 -16.01
N LYS A 67 -22.32 -32.89 -17.03
CA LYS A 67 -22.81 -31.90 -18.00
C LYS A 67 -23.73 -32.57 -19.02
N LYS A 68 -24.80 -31.87 -19.41
CA LYS A 68 -25.77 -32.32 -20.42
C LYS A 68 -25.37 -31.99 -21.84
N LYS A 69 -24.48 -31.01 -22.03
CA LYS A 69 -24.02 -30.49 -23.33
C LYS A 69 -22.48 -30.37 -23.35
N PRO A 70 -21.84 -30.42 -24.52
CA PRO A 70 -20.43 -30.13 -24.69
C PRO A 70 -20.04 -28.77 -24.09
N CYS A 71 -18.77 -28.62 -23.70
CA CYS A 71 -18.26 -27.37 -23.18
C CYS A 71 -18.25 -26.30 -24.29
N SER A 72 -18.66 -25.06 -23.95
CA SER A 72 -18.59 -23.92 -24.89
C SER A 72 -17.15 -23.56 -25.27
N PHE A 73 -16.21 -23.82 -24.36
CA PHE A 73 -14.76 -23.75 -24.60
C PHE A 73 -14.18 -25.13 -24.29
N CYS A 74 -13.93 -25.91 -25.36
CA CYS A 74 -13.40 -27.28 -25.25
C CYS A 74 -11.88 -27.28 -25.38
N ILE A 75 -11.18 -27.54 -24.28
CA ILE A 75 -9.71 -27.62 -24.28
C ILE A 75 -9.19 -28.87 -24.99
N THR A 76 -9.95 -29.98 -24.95
CA THR A 76 -9.64 -31.23 -25.66
C THR A 76 -9.62 -31.00 -27.17
N GLU A 77 -10.74 -30.50 -27.74
CA GLU A 77 -10.89 -30.19 -29.16
C GLU A 77 -9.80 -29.22 -29.64
N ARG A 78 -9.56 -28.15 -28.86
CA ARG A 78 -8.52 -27.18 -29.18
C ARG A 78 -7.14 -27.82 -29.19
N SER A 79 -6.80 -28.61 -28.15
CA SER A 79 -5.51 -29.29 -28.09
C SER A 79 -5.29 -30.27 -29.23
N ILE A 80 -6.33 -31.00 -29.66
CA ILE A 80 -6.25 -31.92 -30.80
C ILE A 80 -6.12 -31.17 -32.12
N SER A 81 -6.88 -30.10 -32.31
CA SER A 81 -6.90 -29.35 -33.61
C SER A 81 -5.67 -28.48 -33.84
N THR A 82 -5.12 -27.88 -32.77
CA THR A 82 -3.96 -26.96 -32.88
C THR A 82 -2.63 -27.66 -32.60
N GLY A 83 -2.62 -28.81 -31.95
CA GLY A 83 -1.40 -29.45 -31.43
C GLY A 83 -0.78 -28.73 -30.24
N GLU A 84 -1.48 -27.78 -29.62
CA GLU A 84 -0.99 -26.99 -28.50
C GLU A 84 -1.50 -27.55 -27.15
N ILE A 85 -0.75 -27.23 -26.09
CA ILE A 85 -1.19 -27.48 -24.73
C ILE A 85 -2.16 -26.37 -24.30
N VAL A 86 -3.34 -26.77 -23.82
CA VAL A 86 -4.38 -25.84 -23.38
C VAL A 86 -4.72 -26.11 -21.93
N GLN A 87 -4.90 -25.06 -21.15
CA GLN A 87 -5.21 -25.14 -19.72
C GLN A 87 -6.46 -24.32 -19.39
N LYS A 88 -7.27 -24.81 -18.45
CA LYS A 88 -8.39 -24.07 -17.84
C LYS A 88 -8.60 -24.51 -16.40
N GLU A 89 -9.28 -23.68 -15.62
CA GLU A 89 -9.86 -24.11 -14.35
C GLU A 89 -11.30 -24.59 -14.53
N GLU A 90 -11.68 -25.62 -13.80
CA GLU A 90 -13.03 -26.17 -13.81
C GLU A 90 -13.48 -26.58 -12.41
N LYS A 91 -14.75 -26.27 -12.07
CA LYS A 91 -15.35 -26.71 -10.81
C LYS A 91 -16.17 -27.98 -11.05
N ILE A 92 -15.79 -29.06 -10.38
CA ILE A 92 -16.43 -30.38 -10.49
C ILE A 92 -16.78 -30.86 -9.08
N ASN A 93 -18.05 -31.17 -8.84
CA ASN A 93 -18.55 -31.66 -7.54
C ASN A 93 -18.08 -30.80 -6.33
N GLY A 94 -18.07 -29.47 -6.50
CA GLY A 94 -17.66 -28.55 -5.43
C GLY A 94 -16.16 -28.35 -5.27
N ARG A 95 -15.32 -29.12 -5.98
CA ARG A 95 -13.85 -29.00 -5.99
C ARG A 95 -13.37 -28.22 -7.21
N TYR A 96 -12.28 -27.49 -7.07
CA TYR A 96 -11.65 -26.75 -8.15
C TYR A 96 -10.48 -27.55 -8.73
N PHE A 97 -10.49 -27.71 -10.05
CA PHE A 97 -9.43 -28.43 -10.78
C PHE A 97 -8.77 -27.50 -11.79
N SER A 98 -7.45 -27.47 -11.79
CA SER A 98 -6.67 -26.97 -12.91
C SER A 98 -6.52 -28.12 -13.91
N VAL A 99 -7.13 -27.97 -15.08
CA VAL A 99 -7.17 -29.00 -16.13
C VAL A 99 -6.25 -28.61 -17.26
N LYS A 100 -5.24 -29.43 -17.51
CA LYS A 100 -4.29 -29.27 -18.62
C LYS A 100 -4.54 -30.35 -19.65
N SER A 101 -4.81 -29.95 -20.89
CA SER A 101 -4.98 -30.85 -22.05
C SER A 101 -3.76 -30.75 -22.94
N SER A 102 -3.13 -31.89 -23.23
CA SER A 102 -1.94 -32.00 -24.07
C SER A 102 -2.21 -32.96 -25.22
N PRO A 103 -1.77 -32.64 -26.47
CA PRO A 103 -2.01 -33.49 -27.62
C PRO A 103 -1.22 -34.80 -27.52
N VAL A 104 -1.83 -35.88 -27.98
CA VAL A 104 -1.21 -37.21 -28.11
C VAL A 104 -1.05 -37.51 -29.60
N THR A 105 0.20 -37.79 -30.01
CA THR A 105 0.54 -38.09 -31.43
C THR A 105 0.79 -39.57 -31.61
N ASN A 106 0.45 -40.07 -32.83
CA ASN A 106 0.83 -41.42 -33.25
C ASN A 106 2.28 -41.44 -33.79
N SER A 107 2.74 -42.60 -34.25
CA SER A 107 4.09 -42.80 -34.81
C SER A 107 4.36 -41.96 -36.09
N GLU A 108 3.31 -41.48 -36.76
CA GLU A 108 3.39 -40.65 -37.97
C GLU A 108 3.37 -39.13 -37.62
N GLY A 109 3.34 -38.76 -36.33
CA GLY A 109 3.27 -37.40 -35.83
C GLY A 109 1.88 -36.74 -35.89
N LYS A 110 0.84 -37.51 -36.26
CA LYS A 110 -0.55 -37.02 -36.30
C LYS A 110 -1.19 -37.04 -34.91
N VAL A 111 -1.78 -35.92 -34.52
CA VAL A 111 -2.56 -35.83 -33.26
C VAL A 111 -3.87 -36.64 -33.42
N PHE A 112 -4.14 -37.58 -32.54
CA PHE A 112 -5.34 -38.40 -32.60
C PHE A 112 -6.16 -38.38 -31.30
N ALA A 113 -5.58 -37.89 -30.21
CA ALA A 113 -6.22 -37.78 -28.91
C ALA A 113 -5.60 -36.63 -28.09
N ALA A 114 -6.15 -36.37 -26.93
CA ALA A 114 -5.53 -35.49 -25.91
C ALA A 114 -5.52 -36.18 -24.55
N VAL A 115 -4.41 -36.08 -23.84
CA VAL A 115 -4.32 -36.43 -22.42
C VAL A 115 -4.68 -35.24 -21.58
N GLU A 116 -5.60 -35.42 -20.65
CA GLU A 116 -6.02 -34.37 -19.71
C GLU A 116 -5.63 -34.79 -18.29
N VAL A 117 -4.92 -33.87 -17.61
CA VAL A 117 -4.53 -34.00 -16.22
C VAL A 117 -5.32 -32.96 -15.41
N PHE A 118 -6.01 -33.44 -14.38
CA PHE A 118 -6.84 -32.64 -13.48
C PHE A 118 -6.14 -32.56 -12.13
N ARG A 119 -5.49 -31.47 -11.87
CA ARG A 119 -4.89 -31.19 -10.57
C ARG A 119 -5.92 -30.53 -9.67
N ASP A 120 -6.16 -31.11 -8.48
CA ASP A 120 -7.02 -30.51 -7.49
C ASP A 120 -6.34 -29.28 -6.87
N VAL A 121 -6.90 -28.11 -7.11
CA VAL A 121 -6.44 -26.82 -6.61
C VAL A 121 -7.46 -26.19 -5.65
N THR A 122 -8.30 -27.03 -5.03
CA THR A 122 -9.41 -26.55 -4.18
C THR A 122 -8.90 -25.78 -2.98
N ARG A 123 -7.81 -26.24 -2.36
CA ARG A 123 -7.22 -25.59 -1.18
C ARG A 123 -6.63 -24.24 -1.55
N GLU A 124 -5.83 -24.20 -2.59
CA GLU A 124 -5.18 -23.01 -3.11
C GLU A 124 -6.23 -21.96 -3.47
N ARG A 125 -7.28 -22.37 -4.20
CA ARG A 125 -8.36 -21.46 -4.63
C ARG A 125 -9.19 -20.93 -3.46
N LYS A 126 -9.46 -21.75 -2.45
CA LYS A 126 -10.15 -21.27 -1.24
C LYS A 126 -9.30 -20.24 -0.48
N LEU A 127 -8.00 -20.51 -0.30
CA LEU A 127 -7.10 -19.57 0.36
C LEU A 127 -6.97 -18.24 -0.40
N GLU A 128 -6.90 -18.31 -1.73
CA GLU A 128 -6.88 -17.11 -2.58
C GLU A 128 -8.16 -16.27 -2.41
N LEU A 129 -9.33 -16.91 -2.44
CA LEU A 129 -10.61 -16.23 -2.24
C LEU A 129 -10.72 -15.61 -0.83
N GLU A 130 -10.28 -16.33 0.20
CA GLU A 130 -10.23 -15.80 1.57
C GLU A 130 -9.28 -14.59 1.69
N LEU A 131 -8.13 -14.64 1.02
CA LEU A 131 -7.18 -13.53 1.00
C LEU A 131 -7.77 -12.29 0.30
N ILE A 132 -8.44 -12.50 -0.85
CA ILE A 132 -9.12 -11.42 -1.57
C ILE A 132 -10.20 -10.78 -0.69
N GLU A 133 -10.99 -11.58 0.01
CA GLU A 133 -12.03 -11.06 0.91
C GLU A 133 -11.45 -10.28 2.09
N LYS A 134 -10.40 -10.81 2.73
CA LYS A 134 -9.69 -10.12 3.83
C LYS A 134 -9.09 -8.81 3.36
N ASN A 135 -8.41 -8.80 2.21
CA ASN A 135 -7.83 -7.59 1.64
C ASN A 135 -8.89 -6.53 1.32
N LYS A 136 -10.03 -6.96 0.74
CA LYS A 136 -11.15 -6.05 0.46
C LYS A 136 -11.73 -5.43 1.74
N LYS A 137 -11.87 -6.21 2.80
CA LYS A 137 -12.34 -5.71 4.11
C LYS A 137 -11.33 -4.71 4.68
N MET A 138 -10.04 -5.07 4.73
CA MET A 138 -8.98 -4.20 5.23
C MET A 138 -8.90 -2.88 4.46
N SER A 139 -8.97 -2.91 3.13
CA SER A 139 -8.97 -1.68 2.31
C SER A 139 -10.18 -0.79 2.61
N LYS A 140 -11.35 -1.37 2.90
CA LYS A 140 -12.55 -0.62 3.31
C LYS A 140 -12.35 0.07 4.66
N ASP A 141 -11.77 -0.64 5.63
CA ASP A 141 -11.53 -0.12 6.98
C ASP A 141 -10.48 1.00 6.95
N LEU A 142 -9.39 0.82 6.20
CA LEU A 142 -8.38 1.86 5.95
C LEU A 142 -8.97 3.09 5.23
N GLY A 143 -9.82 2.87 4.24
CA GLY A 143 -10.51 3.98 3.56
C GLY A 143 -11.46 4.76 4.47
N PHE A 144 -12.02 4.12 5.51
CA PHE A 144 -12.78 4.83 6.54
C PHE A 144 -11.87 5.66 7.44
N ALA A 145 -10.75 5.09 7.91
CA ALA A 145 -9.75 5.79 8.72
C ALA A 145 -9.18 7.01 7.98
N LYS A 146 -8.86 6.88 6.68
CA LYS A 146 -8.44 8.00 5.81
C LYS A 146 -9.44 9.15 5.84
N ARG A 147 -10.74 8.85 5.64
CA ARG A 147 -11.77 9.90 5.69
C ARG A 147 -11.88 10.60 7.03
N ILE A 148 -11.62 9.87 8.14
CA ILE A 148 -11.56 10.50 9.47
C ILE A 148 -10.36 11.45 9.52
N GLN A 149 -9.17 10.99 9.14
CA GLN A 149 -7.94 11.79 9.17
C GLN A 149 -8.06 13.06 8.31
N GLU A 150 -8.64 12.96 7.11
CA GLU A 150 -8.90 14.12 6.25
C GLU A 150 -9.94 15.10 6.86
N LYS A 151 -10.98 14.58 7.51
CA LYS A 151 -12.04 15.41 8.08
C LYS A 151 -11.67 16.15 9.36
N ILE A 152 -10.65 15.69 10.06
CA ILE A 152 -10.18 16.39 11.26
C ILE A 152 -9.15 17.48 10.97
N LEU A 153 -8.62 17.56 9.75
CA LEU A 153 -7.79 18.70 9.35
C LEU A 153 -8.56 20.00 9.51
N PRO A 154 -7.88 21.10 9.87
CA PRO A 154 -8.52 22.40 9.99
C PRO A 154 -9.11 22.83 8.64
N ASN A 155 -10.20 23.59 8.68
CA ASN A 155 -10.75 24.19 7.47
C ASN A 155 -9.78 25.25 6.91
N LYS A 156 -9.78 25.41 5.58
CA LYS A 156 -9.14 26.54 4.92
C LYS A 156 -9.97 27.78 5.15
N GLU A 157 -9.68 28.51 6.18
CA GLU A 157 -10.51 29.64 6.60
C GLU A 157 -9.70 30.80 7.19
N LYS A 158 -10.38 31.92 7.37
CA LYS A 158 -9.86 33.07 8.10
C LYS A 158 -10.22 32.93 9.58
N LEU A 159 -9.20 32.91 10.41
CA LEU A 159 -9.29 32.88 11.86
C LEU A 159 -8.93 34.25 12.41
N ASP A 160 -9.89 35.12 12.56
CA ASP A 160 -9.71 36.53 13.01
C ASP A 160 -8.68 37.32 12.17
N ASN A 161 -7.43 37.37 12.65
CA ASN A 161 -6.34 38.15 12.06
C ASN A 161 -5.42 37.33 11.14
N ILE A 162 -5.64 36.01 11.06
CA ILE A 162 -4.83 35.15 10.20
C ILE A 162 -5.70 34.40 9.19
N ALA A 163 -5.10 34.02 8.08
CA ALA A 163 -5.65 33.11 7.10
C ALA A 163 -4.78 31.84 7.04
N ILE A 164 -5.43 30.68 6.95
CA ILE A 164 -4.77 29.39 6.81
C ILE A 164 -5.14 28.76 5.47
N ASP A 165 -4.13 28.38 4.72
CA ASP A 165 -4.26 27.53 3.54
C ASP A 165 -3.23 26.40 3.59
N TYR A 166 -3.51 25.27 2.94
CA TYR A 166 -2.61 24.12 2.99
C TYR A 166 -2.77 23.18 1.80
N ILE A 167 -1.74 22.38 1.57
CA ILE A 167 -1.78 21.17 0.75
C ILE A 167 -1.35 20.00 1.64
N TYR A 168 -2.14 18.92 1.63
CA TYR A 168 -1.89 17.73 2.41
C TYR A 168 -2.04 16.51 1.51
N ARG A 169 -0.98 15.70 1.42
CA ARG A 169 -0.91 14.54 0.50
C ARG A 169 -0.26 13.35 1.20
N PRO A 170 -1.04 12.42 1.69
CA PRO A 170 -0.52 11.15 2.15
C PRO A 170 0.18 10.37 1.03
N SER A 171 1.29 9.72 1.34
CA SER A 171 2.01 8.80 0.45
C SER A 171 1.28 7.46 0.30
N GLU A 172 0.63 7.04 1.37
CA GLU A 172 -0.21 5.84 1.44
C GLU A 172 -1.69 6.19 1.70
N MET A 173 -2.46 5.23 2.18
CA MET A 173 -3.87 5.49 2.55
C MET A 173 -4.00 6.37 3.79
N LEU A 174 -3.05 6.31 4.70
CA LEU A 174 -2.99 7.07 5.96
C LEU A 174 -1.62 7.75 6.05
N SER A 175 -1.58 8.92 6.68
CA SER A 175 -0.39 9.73 6.83
C SER A 175 0.16 9.72 8.26
N GLY A 176 1.50 9.73 8.37
CA GLY A 176 2.26 10.02 9.57
C GLY A 176 2.40 11.52 9.84
N ASP A 177 2.18 12.34 8.82
CA ASP A 177 2.15 13.79 8.97
C ASP A 177 0.83 14.28 9.54
N MET A 178 0.88 15.32 10.35
CA MET A 178 -0.31 15.99 10.85
C MET A 178 -0.01 17.46 11.17
N PHE A 179 -0.99 18.31 10.94
CA PHE A 179 -0.99 19.68 11.43
C PHE A 179 -2.38 20.02 11.98
N ASP A 180 -2.44 21.01 12.86
CA ASP A 180 -3.70 21.53 13.36
C ASP A 180 -3.57 23.01 13.67
N VAL A 181 -4.69 23.73 13.59
CA VAL A 181 -4.82 25.13 14.00
C VAL A 181 -6.07 25.24 14.85
N PHE A 182 -5.94 25.84 16.04
CA PHE A 182 -7.05 25.88 17.00
C PHE A 182 -6.94 27.09 17.92
N TYR A 183 -8.08 27.58 18.39
CA TYR A 183 -8.10 28.55 19.47
C TYR A 183 -7.67 27.93 20.79
N ILE A 184 -6.69 28.56 21.45
CA ILE A 184 -6.31 28.22 22.82
C ILE A 184 -7.29 28.94 23.77
N ASP A 185 -7.45 30.25 23.54
CA ASP A 185 -8.37 31.12 24.24
C ASP A 185 -8.84 32.26 23.30
N ASP A 186 -9.47 33.29 23.88
CA ASP A 186 -9.99 34.42 23.13
C ASP A 186 -8.90 35.28 22.46
N GLU A 187 -7.64 35.17 22.84
CA GLU A 187 -6.52 35.95 22.36
C GLU A 187 -5.47 35.15 21.59
N ASN A 188 -5.40 33.84 21.84
CA ASN A 188 -4.30 33.02 21.37
C ASN A 188 -4.78 31.92 20.44
N ILE A 189 -4.06 31.75 19.31
CA ILE A 189 -4.26 30.68 18.34
C ILE A 189 -3.00 29.82 18.32
N GLY A 190 -3.18 28.50 18.56
CA GLY A 190 -2.13 27.49 18.42
C GLY A 190 -2.07 26.94 16.99
N ILE A 191 -0.86 26.75 16.49
CA ILE A 191 -0.58 26.04 15.22
C ILE A 191 0.56 25.06 15.45
N TYR A 192 0.43 23.84 14.97
CA TYR A 192 1.54 22.89 14.95
C TYR A 192 1.59 22.11 13.64
N ILE A 193 2.78 21.63 13.33
CA ILE A 193 3.05 20.60 12.33
C ILE A 193 3.88 19.51 12.98
N SER A 194 3.55 18.25 12.72
CA SER A 194 4.23 17.09 13.26
C SER A 194 4.42 16.01 12.19
N ASP A 195 5.49 15.28 12.33
CA ASP A 195 5.84 14.13 11.53
C ASP A 195 6.21 12.96 12.44
N VAL A 196 5.60 11.80 12.19
CA VAL A 196 5.74 10.57 12.99
C VAL A 196 6.62 9.58 12.25
N SER A 197 7.61 9.03 12.94
CA SER A 197 8.49 8.01 12.39
C SER A 197 7.73 6.81 11.81
N GLY A 198 7.95 6.52 10.52
CA GLY A 198 7.29 5.45 9.77
C GLY A 198 5.96 5.88 9.17
N HIS A 199 5.25 4.95 8.54
CA HIS A 199 4.05 5.21 7.75
C HIS A 199 2.90 4.25 8.10
N GLY A 200 1.73 4.50 7.52
CA GLY A 200 0.57 3.63 7.64
C GLY A 200 -0.21 3.77 8.94
N VAL A 201 -0.84 2.68 9.38
CA VAL A 201 -1.83 2.70 10.49
C VAL A 201 -1.21 3.16 11.81
N ALA A 202 0.00 2.68 12.14
CA ALA A 202 0.65 3.00 13.41
C ALA A 202 0.99 4.49 13.50
N ALA A 203 1.56 5.07 12.46
CA ALA A 203 1.86 6.49 12.38
C ALA A 203 0.57 7.33 12.44
N ALA A 204 -0.47 6.94 11.70
CA ALA A 204 -1.76 7.62 11.74
C ALA A 204 -2.43 7.58 13.14
N MET A 205 -2.31 6.49 13.88
CA MET A 205 -2.80 6.44 15.27
C MET A 205 -2.03 7.38 16.17
N MET A 206 -0.71 7.52 15.96
CA MET A 206 0.11 8.48 16.70
C MET A 206 -0.28 9.92 16.39
N THR A 207 -0.57 10.25 15.13
CA THR A 207 -1.07 11.60 14.76
C THR A 207 -2.39 11.94 15.47
N MET A 208 -3.28 10.95 15.64
CA MET A 208 -4.52 11.12 16.41
C MET A 208 -4.24 11.38 17.90
N PHE A 209 -3.29 10.64 18.50
CA PHE A 209 -2.85 10.86 19.86
C PHE A 209 -2.29 12.29 20.05
N ILE A 210 -1.37 12.71 19.16
CA ILE A 210 -0.79 14.06 19.19
C ILE A 210 -1.90 15.11 19.15
N ARG A 211 -2.78 15.01 18.16
CA ARG A 211 -3.88 15.97 17.98
C ARG A 211 -4.79 16.06 19.19
N GLN A 212 -5.24 14.93 19.73
CA GLN A 212 -6.12 14.90 20.89
C GLN A 212 -5.43 15.46 22.13
N THR A 213 -4.15 15.13 22.30
CA THR A 213 -3.35 15.60 23.44
C THR A 213 -3.12 17.11 23.37
N MET A 214 -2.72 17.64 22.21
CA MET A 214 -2.51 19.08 22.00
C MET A 214 -3.79 19.88 22.28
N ARG A 215 -4.93 19.38 21.81
CA ARG A 215 -6.23 20.04 22.07
C ARG A 215 -6.69 19.92 23.54
N SER A 216 -6.23 18.90 24.26
CA SER A 216 -6.50 18.76 25.70
C SER A 216 -5.62 19.65 26.58
N ILE A 217 -4.38 19.93 26.13
CA ILE A 217 -3.43 20.77 26.89
C ILE A 217 -3.77 22.26 26.73
N LYS A 218 -4.34 22.66 25.60
CA LYS A 218 -4.55 24.08 25.24
C LYS A 218 -5.29 24.91 26.29
N ASP A 219 -6.19 24.32 27.04
CA ASP A 219 -7.03 25.04 28.01
C ASP A 219 -6.23 25.45 29.28
N ASP A 220 -5.08 24.83 29.51
CA ASP A 220 -4.27 25.01 30.73
C ASP A 220 -2.94 25.74 30.45
N ILE A 221 -2.38 25.61 29.22
CA ILE A 221 -1.01 26.05 28.92
C ILE A 221 -0.97 26.84 27.60
N VAL A 222 -0.52 28.09 27.66
CA VAL A 222 -0.32 28.97 26.49
C VAL A 222 1.13 28.97 25.99
N SER A 223 2.12 28.70 26.85
CA SER A 223 3.54 28.66 26.46
C SER A 223 3.85 27.47 25.55
N PRO A 224 4.40 27.67 24.32
CA PRO A 224 4.77 26.57 23.46
C PRO A 224 5.74 25.55 24.09
N SER A 225 6.76 26.01 24.79
CA SER A 225 7.74 25.11 25.42
C SER A 225 7.12 24.27 26.55
N ALA A 226 6.28 24.88 27.38
CA ALA A 226 5.55 24.15 28.44
C ALA A 226 4.54 23.16 27.85
N THR A 227 3.85 23.51 26.76
CA THR A 227 2.95 22.61 26.03
C THR A 227 3.69 21.39 25.49
N LEU A 228 4.87 21.58 24.86
CA LEU A 228 5.68 20.47 24.37
C LEU A 228 6.20 19.58 25.50
N SER A 229 6.59 20.16 26.64
CA SER A 229 7.01 19.36 27.81
C SER A 229 5.85 18.54 28.39
N GLU A 230 4.64 19.07 28.44
CA GLU A 230 3.45 18.33 28.88
C GLU A 230 3.05 17.26 27.85
N LEU A 231 3.16 17.55 26.54
CA LEU A 231 2.95 16.55 25.49
C LEU A 231 3.94 15.38 25.65
N TYR A 232 5.23 15.70 25.88
CA TYR A 232 6.25 14.69 26.15
C TYR A 232 5.89 13.84 27.39
N ARG A 233 5.51 14.47 28.49
CA ARG A 233 5.10 13.75 29.70
C ARG A 233 3.93 12.79 29.44
N ARG A 234 2.92 13.19 28.66
CA ARG A 234 1.80 12.31 28.29
C ARG A 234 2.23 11.23 27.32
N PHE A 235 3.10 11.54 26.35
CA PHE A 235 3.65 10.54 25.44
C PHE A 235 4.44 9.46 26.17
N SER A 236 5.28 9.83 27.15
CA SER A 236 6.08 8.87 27.92
C SER A 236 5.22 7.87 28.70
N THR A 237 3.98 8.23 29.08
CA THR A 237 3.06 7.30 29.76
C THR A 237 2.53 6.18 28.86
N LEU A 238 2.64 6.31 27.52
CA LEU A 238 2.22 5.26 26.60
C LEU A 238 3.14 4.03 26.63
N ASN A 239 4.37 4.19 27.13
CA ASN A 239 5.37 3.13 27.25
C ASN A 239 5.55 2.30 25.96
N LEU A 240 5.68 3.00 24.83
CA LEU A 240 5.89 2.40 23.50
C LEU A 240 7.34 1.96 23.31
N ASP A 241 7.62 1.29 22.20
CA ASP A 241 8.98 0.94 21.82
C ASP A 241 9.81 2.20 21.49
N VAL A 242 11.10 2.19 21.79
CA VAL A 242 12.02 3.34 21.64
C VAL A 242 12.23 3.78 20.18
N ASP A 243 11.92 2.91 19.22
CA ASP A 243 11.92 3.22 17.78
C ASP A 243 10.73 4.07 17.33
N LYS A 244 9.73 4.21 18.20
CA LYS A 244 8.55 5.05 17.96
C LYS A 244 8.78 6.44 18.51
N TYR A 245 8.97 7.38 17.61
CA TYR A 245 9.18 8.80 17.94
C TYR A 245 8.42 9.66 16.93
N PHE A 246 8.30 10.92 17.25
CA PHE A 246 7.79 11.92 16.34
C PHE A 246 8.46 13.27 16.57
N THR A 247 8.34 14.13 15.57
CA THR A 247 8.82 15.51 15.62
C THR A 247 7.63 16.45 15.59
N ILE A 248 7.75 17.60 16.21
CA ILE A 248 6.69 18.60 16.21
C ILE A 248 7.28 20.00 16.34
N PHE A 249 6.83 20.92 15.48
CA PHE A 249 7.01 22.35 15.64
C PHE A 249 5.68 22.96 16.08
N TYR A 250 5.68 23.70 17.18
CA TYR A 250 4.49 24.31 17.75
C TYR A 250 4.67 25.82 17.94
N GLY A 251 3.68 26.58 17.50
CA GLY A 251 3.64 28.03 17.68
C GLY A 251 2.30 28.52 18.22
N VAL A 252 2.35 29.64 18.93
CA VAL A 252 1.18 30.35 19.46
C VAL A 252 1.21 31.79 18.97
N PHE A 253 0.18 32.19 18.25
CA PHE A 253 -0.04 33.55 17.78
C PHE A 253 -1.02 34.30 18.68
N ASN A 254 -0.58 35.44 19.23
CA ASN A 254 -1.46 36.33 19.99
C ASN A 254 -2.08 37.37 19.06
N LYS A 255 -3.41 37.36 18.94
CA LYS A 255 -4.19 38.22 18.04
C LYS A 255 -4.15 39.72 18.39
N LYS A 256 -3.89 40.05 19.67
CA LYS A 256 -3.84 41.48 20.14
C LYS A 256 -2.46 42.05 19.98
N THR A 257 -1.44 41.32 20.39
CA THR A 257 -0.05 41.79 20.38
C THR A 257 0.69 41.52 19.08
N TYR A 258 0.17 40.58 18.22
CA TYR A 258 0.81 40.07 17.02
C TYR A 258 2.15 39.34 17.32
N GLU A 259 2.34 38.91 18.55
CA GLU A 259 3.48 38.11 18.94
C GLU A 259 3.24 36.67 18.53
N PHE A 260 4.25 36.07 17.94
CA PHE A 260 4.27 34.63 17.63
C PHE A 260 5.37 33.96 18.43
N LYS A 261 5.00 33.19 19.43
CA LYS A 261 5.89 32.37 20.25
C LYS A 261 5.97 30.98 19.66
N TYR A 262 7.14 30.37 19.68
CA TYR A 262 7.30 29.04 19.09
C TYR A 262 8.37 28.22 19.81
N SER A 263 8.23 26.89 19.71
CA SER A 263 9.12 25.88 20.23
C SER A 263 9.21 24.71 19.25
N ASN A 264 10.31 23.96 19.32
CA ASN A 264 10.56 22.84 18.41
C ASN A 264 10.97 21.60 19.19
N ALA A 265 10.34 20.48 18.85
CA ALA A 265 10.70 19.15 19.36
C ALA A 265 11.23 18.29 18.18
N GLY A 266 12.43 18.63 17.72
CA GLY A 266 13.16 17.84 16.73
C GLY A 266 12.65 17.91 15.29
N HIS A 267 11.71 18.81 14.97
CA HIS A 267 11.21 18.96 13.61
C HIS A 267 12.26 19.64 12.72
N ASN A 268 12.81 18.88 11.76
CA ASN A 268 13.92 19.30 10.93
C ASN A 268 13.53 20.29 9.84
N CYS A 269 12.26 20.30 9.44
CA CYS A 269 11.70 21.21 8.45
C CYS A 269 11.37 22.55 9.09
N ILE A 270 12.39 23.37 9.28
CA ILE A 270 12.27 24.65 9.99
C ILE A 270 11.35 25.59 9.22
N PRO A 271 10.26 26.11 9.83
CA PRO A 271 9.33 27.00 9.18
C PRO A 271 9.98 28.29 8.67
N ILE A 272 9.51 28.78 7.52
CA ILE A 272 10.02 29.95 6.84
C ILE A 272 9.04 31.11 7.02
N MET A 273 9.48 32.16 7.72
CA MET A 273 8.74 33.43 7.77
C MET A 273 9.21 34.35 6.66
N TYR A 274 8.25 34.89 5.91
CA TYR A 274 8.56 35.78 4.80
C TYR A 274 7.48 36.84 4.58
N ASN A 275 7.89 37.93 3.97
CA ASN A 275 7.03 38.99 3.44
C ASN A 275 7.65 39.57 2.16
N LYS A 276 7.13 40.73 1.67
CA LYS A 276 7.66 41.39 0.46
C LYS A 276 9.13 41.77 0.53
N ASN A 277 9.69 41.95 1.72
CA ASN A 277 11.01 42.56 1.93
C ASN A 277 12.02 41.64 2.63
N LYS A 278 11.54 40.59 3.29
CA LYS A 278 12.39 39.79 4.14
C LYS A 278 11.92 38.33 4.11
N MET A 279 12.88 37.40 4.14
CA MET A 279 12.69 36.00 4.37
C MET A 279 13.66 35.55 5.46
N THR A 280 13.22 34.71 6.40
CA THR A 280 14.03 34.17 7.50
C THR A 280 13.43 32.83 7.98
N THR A 281 14.27 31.96 8.52
CA THR A 281 13.87 30.70 9.16
C THR A 281 13.59 30.92 10.64
N LEU A 282 12.63 30.18 11.19
CA LEU A 282 12.27 30.21 12.61
C LEU A 282 13.10 29.19 13.41
N GLU A 283 14.42 29.37 13.37
CA GLU A 283 15.36 28.41 13.97
C GLU A 283 15.25 28.38 15.50
N ILE A 284 15.04 27.18 16.02
CA ILE A 284 15.13 26.83 17.41
C ILE A 284 15.46 25.33 17.54
N LYS A 285 16.38 25.00 18.43
CA LYS A 285 16.79 23.60 18.64
C LYS A 285 15.81 22.88 19.57
N GLY A 286 15.69 21.58 19.39
CA GLY A 286 14.91 20.71 20.24
C GLY A 286 15.15 19.25 19.92
N TYR A 287 14.92 18.38 20.88
CA TYR A 287 14.98 16.93 20.71
C TYR A 287 13.63 16.39 20.26
N PRO A 288 13.58 15.36 19.43
CA PRO A 288 12.32 14.71 19.07
C PRO A 288 11.65 14.08 20.27
N MET A 289 10.36 13.87 20.19
CA MET A 289 9.57 13.15 21.18
C MET A 289 9.88 11.67 21.11
N THR A 290 10.79 11.19 21.96
CA THR A 290 11.28 9.80 21.99
C THR A 290 11.45 9.33 23.43
N LEU A 291 11.29 8.05 23.68
CA LEU A 291 11.46 7.45 25.02
C LEU A 291 12.92 7.19 25.40
N LEU A 292 13.89 7.73 24.63
CA LEU A 292 15.32 7.62 24.95
C LEU A 292 15.77 8.51 26.11
N PHE A 293 14.95 9.48 26.51
CA PHE A 293 15.25 10.44 27.56
C PHE A 293 14.23 10.35 28.69
N ASP A 294 14.66 10.56 29.93
CA ASP A 294 13.75 10.59 31.08
C ASP A 294 12.95 11.91 31.13
N GLU A 295 13.60 13.01 30.78
CA GLU A 295 13.01 14.36 30.76
C GLU A 295 13.62 15.18 29.62
N ILE A 296 12.80 15.98 28.96
CA ILE A 296 13.23 16.93 27.92
C ILE A 296 12.68 18.30 28.25
N LEU A 297 13.58 19.29 28.33
CA LEU A 297 13.21 20.70 28.40
C LEU A 297 13.29 21.34 27.03
N TYR A 298 12.21 22.00 26.64
CA TYR A 298 12.14 22.70 25.36
C TYR A 298 12.36 24.19 25.55
N GLU A 299 13.07 24.82 24.62
CA GLU A 299 13.27 26.26 24.56
C GLU A 299 12.09 26.94 23.85
N GLU A 300 11.91 28.23 24.11
CA GLU A 300 10.89 29.06 23.46
C GLU A 300 11.55 30.32 22.87
N LYS A 301 11.15 30.70 21.67
CA LYS A 301 11.49 31.99 21.05
C LYS A 301 10.22 32.74 20.67
N ASN A 302 10.34 34.05 20.48
CA ASN A 302 9.26 34.88 20.03
C ASN A 302 9.71 35.82 18.90
N ILE A 303 8.75 36.15 18.04
CA ILE A 303 8.87 37.16 17.02
C ILE A 303 7.60 38.00 16.98
N LYS A 304 7.71 39.24 16.58
CA LYS A 304 6.55 40.09 16.32
C LYS A 304 6.23 40.07 14.83
N LEU A 305 5.02 39.68 14.51
CA LEU A 305 4.49 39.64 13.15
C LEU A 305 3.78 40.97 12.82
N SER A 306 3.64 41.23 11.55
CA SER A 306 2.94 42.38 11.00
C SER A 306 1.97 41.91 9.91
N LYS A 307 1.00 42.74 9.58
CA LYS A 307 0.10 42.49 8.45
C LYS A 307 0.89 42.21 7.16
N GLY A 308 0.55 41.10 6.50
CA GLY A 308 1.19 40.62 5.28
C GLY A 308 2.38 39.67 5.51
N ASP A 309 2.78 39.49 6.79
CA ASP A 309 3.75 38.44 7.11
C ASP A 309 3.12 37.06 6.93
N LYS A 310 3.93 36.13 6.41
CA LYS A 310 3.55 34.74 6.14
C LYS A 310 4.52 33.78 6.81
N ILE A 311 4.01 32.70 7.33
CA ILE A 311 4.85 31.57 7.82
C ILE A 311 4.44 30.32 7.05
N LEU A 312 5.42 29.71 6.39
CA LEU A 312 5.28 28.44 5.70
C LEU A 312 5.83 27.33 6.60
N PHE A 313 4.95 26.40 6.99
CA PHE A 313 5.30 25.16 7.66
C PHE A 313 5.26 24.03 6.64
N TYR A 314 6.14 23.06 6.76
CA TYR A 314 6.23 21.94 5.83
C TYR A 314 6.89 20.72 6.48
N THR A 315 6.69 19.55 5.89
CA THR A 315 7.33 18.28 6.26
C THR A 315 8.38 17.88 5.24
N ASP A 316 9.19 16.89 5.57
CA ASP A 316 10.37 16.49 4.78
C ASP A 316 10.03 15.83 3.44
N GLY A 317 8.83 15.22 3.29
CA GLY A 317 8.37 14.72 1.99
C GLY A 317 8.35 15.78 0.88
N ILE A 318 8.46 17.09 1.24
CA ILE A 318 8.64 18.18 0.30
C ILE A 318 10.09 18.32 -0.13
N THR A 319 10.99 18.39 0.83
CA THR A 319 12.43 18.64 0.58
C THR A 319 13.16 17.38 0.12
N GLU A 320 12.71 16.20 0.54
CA GLU A 320 13.32 14.90 0.21
C GLU A 320 12.75 14.28 -1.07
N ALA A 321 11.78 14.91 -1.74
CA ALA A 321 11.27 14.48 -3.04
C ALA A 321 12.42 14.33 -4.06
N LYS A 322 12.59 13.13 -4.65
CA LYS A 322 13.73 12.78 -5.50
C LYS A 322 13.39 12.78 -6.98
N ASP A 323 14.33 13.29 -7.80
CA ASP A 323 14.28 13.18 -9.25
C ASP A 323 14.79 11.82 -9.74
N LYS A 324 14.84 11.61 -11.07
CA LYS A 324 15.36 10.38 -11.72
C LYS A 324 16.81 10.05 -11.34
N SER A 325 17.60 11.04 -10.93
CA SER A 325 18.99 10.87 -10.55
C SER A 325 19.16 10.60 -9.06
N GLY A 326 18.07 10.66 -8.27
CA GLY A 326 18.08 10.56 -6.82
C GLY A 326 18.41 11.88 -6.12
N LYS A 327 18.42 13.00 -6.84
CA LYS A 327 18.65 14.32 -6.28
C LYS A 327 17.38 14.84 -5.61
N GLU A 328 17.51 15.27 -4.36
CA GLU A 328 16.43 15.85 -3.58
C GLU A 328 16.05 17.26 -4.09
N PHE A 329 14.78 17.62 -3.91
CA PHE A 329 14.24 18.93 -4.23
C PHE A 329 14.93 20.03 -3.41
N GLY A 330 15.10 19.78 -2.13
CA GLY A 330 15.86 20.61 -1.20
C GLY A 330 15.16 21.91 -0.78
N ILE A 331 15.57 22.42 0.38
CA ILE A 331 15.05 23.67 0.94
C ILE A 331 15.36 24.89 0.07
N GLU A 332 16.50 24.91 -0.62
CA GLU A 332 16.89 26.00 -1.50
C GLU A 332 15.91 26.19 -2.67
N SER A 333 15.32 25.09 -3.16
CA SER A 333 14.29 25.15 -4.19
C SER A 333 13.01 25.79 -3.66
N VAL A 334 12.59 25.45 -2.45
CA VAL A 334 11.44 26.06 -1.78
C VAL A 334 11.68 27.56 -1.58
N MET A 335 12.86 27.95 -1.06
CA MET A 335 13.21 29.36 -0.86
C MET A 335 13.22 30.16 -2.15
N LYS A 336 13.78 29.64 -3.24
CA LYS A 336 13.76 30.28 -4.57
C LYS A 336 12.34 30.49 -5.11
N ILE A 337 11.45 29.53 -4.87
CA ILE A 337 10.05 29.67 -5.27
C ILE A 337 9.38 30.80 -4.46
N ILE A 338 9.61 30.85 -3.14
CA ILE A 338 9.10 31.93 -2.28
C ILE A 338 9.58 33.31 -2.77
N GLU A 339 10.85 33.44 -3.15
CA GLU A 339 11.42 34.69 -3.65
C GLU A 339 10.83 35.13 -4.98
N SER A 340 10.50 34.19 -5.87
CA SER A 340 10.00 34.49 -7.22
C SER A 340 8.48 34.68 -7.29
N HIS A 341 7.72 33.97 -6.42
CA HIS A 341 6.26 33.91 -6.47
C HIS A 341 5.67 34.47 -5.16
N LYS A 342 5.04 35.59 -5.22
CA LYS A 342 4.43 36.25 -4.05
C LYS A 342 2.96 35.87 -3.83
N GLU A 343 2.33 35.27 -4.85
CA GLU A 343 0.94 34.80 -4.82
C GLU A 343 0.87 33.30 -5.15
N ASN A 344 -0.11 32.61 -4.62
CA ASN A 344 -0.35 31.15 -4.84
C ASN A 344 0.85 30.23 -4.57
N ILE A 345 1.66 30.58 -3.57
CA ILE A 345 2.93 29.89 -3.26
C ILE A 345 2.79 28.38 -3.04
N LEU A 346 1.70 27.93 -2.39
CA LEU A 346 1.45 26.51 -2.13
C LEU A 346 1.32 25.72 -3.44
N ASN A 347 0.55 26.25 -4.40
CA ASN A 347 0.37 25.59 -5.69
C ASN A 347 1.66 25.57 -6.51
N GLU A 348 2.45 26.65 -6.45
CA GLU A 348 3.73 26.70 -7.14
C GLU A 348 4.73 25.70 -6.58
N ILE A 349 4.87 25.60 -5.26
CA ILE A 349 5.72 24.58 -4.63
C ILE A 349 5.23 23.19 -5.04
N ASN A 350 3.94 22.91 -4.90
CA ASN A 350 3.35 21.62 -5.26
C ASN A 350 3.59 21.25 -6.74
N ASN A 351 3.40 22.18 -7.67
CA ASN A 351 3.62 21.93 -9.10
C ASN A 351 5.10 21.65 -9.40
N ASN A 352 6.01 22.40 -8.77
CA ASN A 352 7.44 22.18 -8.95
C ASN A 352 7.88 20.83 -8.37
N ILE A 353 7.33 20.39 -7.23
CA ILE A 353 7.58 19.05 -6.69
C ILE A 353 7.08 17.98 -7.65
N VAL A 354 5.86 18.10 -8.19
CA VAL A 354 5.29 17.14 -9.15
C VAL A 354 6.14 17.02 -10.41
N ILE A 355 6.70 18.14 -10.90
CA ILE A 355 7.60 18.15 -12.06
C ILE A 355 8.97 17.53 -11.72
N HIS A 356 9.49 17.78 -10.52
CA HIS A 356 10.78 17.28 -10.06
C HIS A 356 10.75 15.79 -9.77
N SER A 357 9.70 15.30 -9.08
CA SER A 357 9.60 13.95 -8.58
C SER A 357 9.55 12.89 -9.69
N TRP A 358 10.25 11.78 -9.47
CA TRP A 358 10.23 10.61 -10.34
C TRP A 358 9.63 9.40 -9.61
N GLY A 359 8.61 8.78 -10.24
CA GLY A 359 7.93 7.63 -9.67
C GLY A 359 6.76 8.01 -8.75
N GLU A 360 6.40 7.10 -7.85
CA GLU A 360 5.37 7.33 -6.85
C GLU A 360 5.91 8.19 -5.70
N GLN A 361 5.03 8.95 -5.04
CA GLN A 361 5.36 9.71 -3.86
C GLN A 361 5.86 8.76 -2.76
N GLN A 362 7.06 9.02 -2.23
CA GLN A 362 7.75 8.13 -1.29
C GLN A 362 7.42 8.43 0.17
N ASP A 363 7.08 9.69 0.46
CA ASP A 363 6.76 10.14 1.81
C ASP A 363 5.51 11.01 1.85
N ASP A 364 4.92 11.11 3.03
CA ASP A 364 3.81 12.02 3.27
C ASP A 364 4.28 13.46 3.12
N PHE A 365 3.43 14.37 2.68
CA PHE A 365 3.74 15.76 2.82
C PHE A 365 2.58 16.65 3.27
N ALA A 366 2.90 17.56 4.14
CA ALA A 366 2.07 18.66 4.56
C ALA A 366 2.76 19.99 4.26
N LEU A 367 2.04 20.90 3.64
CA LEU A 367 2.48 22.27 3.36
C LEU A 367 1.40 23.21 3.86
N VAL A 368 1.71 24.00 4.88
CA VAL A 368 0.73 24.86 5.57
C VAL A 368 1.21 26.30 5.54
N LEU A 369 0.36 27.21 5.11
CA LEU A 369 0.62 28.63 5.06
C LEU A 369 -0.27 29.36 6.04
N MET A 370 0.35 30.08 6.98
CA MET A 370 -0.30 31.07 7.84
C MET A 370 0.03 32.46 7.32
N GLU A 371 -0.97 33.30 7.07
CA GLU A 371 -0.82 34.70 6.66
C GLU A 371 -1.50 35.61 7.66
N VAL A 372 -0.82 36.68 8.10
CA VAL A 372 -1.40 37.76 8.92
C VAL A 372 -2.14 38.71 8.00
N ILE A 373 -3.48 38.75 8.10
CA ILE A 373 -4.35 39.49 7.15
C ILE A 373 -4.90 40.85 7.66
N LYS A 374 -4.84 41.10 8.97
CA LYS A 374 -5.31 42.34 9.59
C LYS A 374 -4.21 43.01 10.37
#